data_46b6e00e94553f544e8ae2945a6a4e92
#
_entry.id   46b6e00e94553f544e8ae2945a6a4e92
#
_cell.length_a   1.000
_cell.length_b   1.000
_cell.length_c   1.000
_cell.angle_alpha   90.00
_cell.angle_beta   90.00
_cell.angle_gamma   90.00
#
_symmetry.space_group_name_H-M   'P 1'
#
loop_
_entity.id
_entity.type
_entity.pdbx_description
1 polymer ?
#
loop_
_entity_poly.entity_id
_entity_poly.type
_entity_poly.pdbx_seq_one_letter_code
_entity_poly.pdbx_strand_id
1 'polypeptide(L)'
;MQSHSTRLPTILLFFIVLACTGIGNLLAKQPNILFIAVDDLNHWVGYTGRNTQCKTPNIDRLAAMGVSFTNAHCAAPACGPSRAALWSGIRPHSSGCYLNADPWKDHIAEGLNLNAHLKKHGYYTAAMGKTYHSSSGGLKNVYASEWDTYPPTRRSKNAGRIPRKYEGYHEPLELDLQDEDLPDWHTVDFCIEQMKQPRSKPFFVACGLIKPHLPWAVPRKYYERYPRDDIQLPPYQKDDLDDVPALGIKMAGPEKDHAKFQKSGRWKDAIQSYL
;
A
#
# COMPACT_ATOMS: atom_id res chain seq x y z
N MET A 1 22.69 75.44 -27.78
CA MET A 1 21.95 74.43 -27.00
C MET A 1 21.86 73.15 -27.83
N GLN A 2 22.75 72.15 -27.55
CA GLN A 2 22.78 70.88 -28.24
C GLN A 2 21.99 69.87 -27.37
N SER A 3 20.92 69.31 -27.92
CA SER A 3 20.12 68.22 -27.29
C SER A 3 20.79 66.87 -27.53
N HIS A 4 21.40 66.32 -26.50
CA HIS A 4 21.86 64.94 -26.53
C HIS A 4 20.64 63.95 -26.36
N SER A 5 20.20 63.37 -27.47
CA SER A 5 19.30 62.28 -27.49
C SER A 5 20.06 61.03 -27.07
N THR A 6 19.78 60.50 -25.85
CA THR A 6 20.28 59.21 -25.38
C THR A 6 19.45 58.13 -25.99
N ARG A 7 19.93 57.51 -27.07
CA ARG A 7 19.39 56.25 -27.59
C ARG A 7 19.86 55.13 -26.66
N LEU A 8 19.00 54.64 -25.77
CA LEU A 8 19.21 53.35 -25.09
C LEU A 8 19.38 52.27 -26.14
N PRO A 9 20.38 51.42 -26.05
CA PRO A 9 20.68 50.50 -27.14
C PRO A 9 19.60 49.41 -27.19
N THR A 10 18.91 49.34 -28.31
CA THR A 10 17.93 48.29 -28.72
C THR A 10 18.47 46.86 -28.52
N ILE A 11 19.79 46.72 -28.43
CA ILE A 11 20.55 45.51 -28.18
C ILE A 11 20.26 44.95 -26.77
N LEU A 12 20.08 45.79 -25.74
CA LEU A 12 19.84 45.35 -24.37
C LEU A 12 18.43 44.72 -24.23
N LEU A 13 17.47 45.27 -24.97
CA LEU A 13 16.10 44.72 -25.00
C LEU A 13 16.03 43.34 -25.68
N PHE A 14 16.88 43.14 -26.71
CA PHE A 14 16.94 41.85 -27.43
C PHE A 14 17.54 40.74 -26.56
N PHE A 15 18.56 41.05 -25.72
CA PHE A 15 19.13 40.09 -24.79
C PHE A 15 18.21 39.76 -23.64
N ILE A 16 17.39 40.68 -23.16
CA ILE A 16 16.39 40.41 -22.10
C ILE A 16 15.26 39.52 -22.66
N VAL A 17 14.79 39.73 -23.87
CA VAL A 17 13.78 38.91 -24.53
C VAL A 17 14.32 37.48 -24.80
N LEU A 18 15.58 37.37 -25.24
CA LEU A 18 16.20 36.05 -25.47
C LEU A 18 16.45 35.29 -24.16
N ALA A 19 16.81 35.99 -23.08
CA ALA A 19 16.93 35.38 -21.74
C ALA A 19 15.58 34.93 -21.19
N CYS A 20 14.48 35.64 -21.45
CA CYS A 20 13.13 35.23 -21.04
C CYS A 20 12.57 34.06 -21.87
N THR A 21 12.98 33.91 -23.14
CA THR A 21 12.57 32.76 -23.96
C THR A 21 13.34 31.47 -23.65
N GLY A 22 14.53 31.57 -23.06
CA GLY A 22 15.35 30.44 -22.62
C GLY A 22 14.92 29.85 -21.28
N ILE A 23 14.15 30.57 -20.47
CA ILE A 23 13.67 30.10 -19.15
C ILE A 23 12.39 29.23 -19.28
N GLY A 24 11.76 29.17 -20.46
CA GLY A 24 10.48 28.53 -20.72
C GLY A 24 10.46 26.99 -20.63
N ASN A 25 11.59 26.31 -20.45
CA ASN A 25 11.65 24.84 -20.48
C ASN A 25 12.39 24.17 -19.31
N LEU A 26 12.56 24.87 -18.20
CA LEU A 26 12.96 24.25 -16.93
C LEU A 26 11.74 23.80 -16.11
N LEU A 27 10.66 23.35 -16.78
CA LEU A 27 9.65 22.56 -16.08
C LEU A 27 10.31 21.25 -15.70
N ALA A 28 10.54 21.08 -14.41
CA ALA A 28 11.09 19.85 -13.88
C ALA A 28 10.25 18.68 -14.44
N LYS A 29 10.93 17.71 -15.05
CA LYS A 29 10.26 16.53 -15.60
C LYS A 29 9.45 15.89 -14.48
N GLN A 30 8.17 15.68 -14.71
CA GLN A 30 7.31 15.00 -13.74
C GLN A 30 7.92 13.65 -13.37
N PRO A 31 8.11 13.33 -12.07
CA PRO A 31 8.73 12.08 -11.66
C PRO A 31 7.82 10.89 -11.93
N ASN A 32 8.42 9.74 -12.17
CA ASN A 32 7.69 8.48 -12.11
C ASN A 32 7.32 8.17 -10.65
N ILE A 33 6.15 7.58 -10.44
CA ILE A 33 5.64 7.26 -9.11
C ILE A 33 5.36 5.77 -9.03
N LEU A 34 6.01 5.08 -8.10
CA LEU A 34 5.67 3.73 -7.68
C LEU A 34 5.02 3.81 -6.30
N PHE A 35 3.76 3.38 -6.22
CA PHE A 35 3.00 3.32 -4.98
C PHE A 35 2.85 1.86 -4.54
N ILE A 36 3.41 1.50 -3.38
CA ILE A 36 3.33 0.14 -2.84
C ILE A 36 2.44 0.16 -1.60
N ALA A 37 1.30 -0.51 -1.69
CA ALA A 37 0.39 -0.72 -0.56
C ALA A 37 0.54 -2.14 -0.02
N VAL A 38 0.93 -2.29 1.24
CA VAL A 38 1.10 -3.58 1.90
C VAL A 38 -0.04 -3.76 2.90
N ASP A 39 -0.82 -4.83 2.75
CA ASP A 39 -2.03 -5.03 3.55
C ASP A 39 -1.67 -5.64 4.91
N ASP A 40 -2.24 -5.07 5.99
CA ASP A 40 -2.01 -5.48 7.38
C ASP A 40 -0.53 -5.44 7.85
N LEU A 41 0.34 -4.71 7.15
CA LEU A 41 1.70 -4.47 7.63
C LEU A 41 1.66 -3.56 8.84
N ASN A 42 2.08 -4.07 9.99
CA ASN A 42 2.23 -3.30 11.22
C ASN A 42 3.63 -2.66 11.32
N HIS A 43 3.94 -2.11 12.48
CA HIS A 43 5.23 -1.46 12.74
C HIS A 43 6.42 -2.42 12.92
N TRP A 44 6.24 -3.73 12.70
CA TRP A 44 7.31 -4.72 12.78
C TRP A 44 8.12 -4.73 11.47
N VAL A 45 8.85 -3.68 11.26
CA VAL A 45 9.82 -3.52 10.17
C VAL A 45 11.16 -3.14 10.76
N GLY A 46 12.25 -3.61 10.18
CA GLY A 46 13.60 -3.53 10.76
C GLY A 46 14.02 -2.12 11.14
N TYR A 47 13.84 -1.16 10.24
CA TYR A 47 14.28 0.23 10.46
C TYR A 47 13.60 0.94 11.65
N THR A 48 12.45 0.46 12.11
CA THR A 48 11.77 1.03 13.29
C THR A 48 12.38 0.56 14.62
N GLY A 49 13.09 -0.57 14.61
CA GLY A 49 13.64 -1.20 15.81
C GLY A 49 12.61 -1.74 16.81
N ARG A 50 11.32 -1.72 16.47
CA ARG A 50 10.24 -2.12 17.40
C ARG A 50 10.04 -3.62 17.53
N ASN A 51 10.56 -4.40 16.58
CA ASN A 51 10.61 -5.85 16.65
C ASN A 51 11.96 -6.32 16.12
N THR A 52 12.81 -6.84 17.00
CA THR A 52 14.18 -7.25 16.66
C THR A 52 14.25 -8.57 15.88
N GLN A 53 13.16 -9.33 15.87
CA GLN A 53 13.09 -10.59 15.13
C GLN A 53 12.81 -10.36 13.64
N CYS A 54 12.02 -9.33 13.32
CA CYS A 54 11.56 -9.08 11.96
C CYS A 54 12.72 -8.64 11.05
N LYS A 55 12.86 -9.29 9.90
CA LYS A 55 13.95 -9.04 8.94
C LYS A 55 13.37 -8.49 7.65
N THR A 56 13.48 -7.19 7.46
CA THR A 56 12.93 -6.48 6.28
C THR A 56 14.02 -5.73 5.50
N PRO A 57 15.08 -6.42 5.01
CA PRO A 57 16.27 -5.75 4.46
C PRO A 57 15.97 -4.83 3.27
N ASN A 58 14.97 -5.13 2.45
CA ASN A 58 14.60 -4.30 1.32
C ASN A 58 13.80 -3.05 1.74
N ILE A 59 12.91 -3.18 2.72
CA ILE A 59 12.18 -2.05 3.31
C ILE A 59 13.18 -1.13 4.03
N ASP A 60 14.11 -1.70 4.79
CA ASP A 60 15.14 -0.98 5.53
C ASP A 60 16.06 -0.19 4.58
N ARG A 61 16.45 -0.82 3.46
CA ARG A 61 17.23 -0.14 2.40
C ARG A 61 16.44 1.03 1.78
N LEU A 62 15.15 0.85 1.52
CA LEU A 62 14.29 1.93 1.00
C LEU A 62 14.17 3.07 2.01
N ALA A 63 13.99 2.75 3.29
CA ALA A 63 13.93 3.73 4.36
C ALA A 63 15.23 4.55 4.46
N ALA A 64 16.39 3.90 4.27
CA ALA A 64 17.69 4.57 4.27
C ALA A 64 17.92 5.52 3.08
N MET A 65 17.20 5.33 1.97
CA MET A 65 17.31 6.17 0.76
C MET A 65 16.29 7.32 0.73
N GLY A 66 15.32 7.34 1.64
CA GLY A 66 14.19 8.25 1.59
C GLY A 66 13.86 8.86 2.94
N VAL A 67 12.59 9.23 3.10
CA VAL A 67 12.04 9.79 4.34
C VAL A 67 11.10 8.77 4.97
N SER A 68 11.34 8.44 6.23
CA SER A 68 10.49 7.54 7.02
C SER A 68 9.53 8.33 7.90
N PHE A 69 8.23 8.15 7.69
CA PHE A 69 7.18 8.76 8.50
C PHE A 69 6.86 7.85 9.69
N THR A 70 7.45 8.13 10.84
CA THR A 70 7.34 7.28 12.03
C THR A 70 6.03 7.45 12.81
N ASN A 71 5.25 8.48 12.47
CA ASN A 71 3.95 8.78 13.10
C ASN A 71 2.83 8.86 12.04
N ALA A 72 2.81 7.90 11.11
CA ALA A 72 1.77 7.77 10.11
C ALA A 72 0.62 6.90 10.63
N HIS A 73 -0.62 7.35 10.42
CA HIS A 73 -1.83 6.67 10.85
C HIS A 73 -2.76 6.43 9.67
N CYS A 74 -3.37 5.25 9.61
CA CYS A 74 -4.44 4.99 8.67
C CYS A 74 -5.73 5.74 9.06
N ALA A 75 -6.56 6.06 8.07
CA ALA A 75 -7.81 6.77 8.31
C ALA A 75 -8.88 5.91 9.01
N ALA A 76 -8.75 4.58 8.93
CA ALA A 76 -9.63 3.62 9.59
C ALA A 76 -8.90 2.28 9.80
N PRO A 77 -9.18 1.55 10.88
CA PRO A 77 -8.54 0.25 11.17
C PRO A 77 -9.23 -0.91 10.43
N ALA A 78 -9.63 -0.69 9.17
CA ALA A 78 -10.25 -1.68 8.32
C ALA A 78 -9.89 -1.42 6.86
N CYS A 79 -9.65 -2.47 6.07
CA CYS A 79 -9.11 -2.38 4.71
C CYS A 79 -9.96 -1.50 3.78
N GLY A 80 -11.29 -1.70 3.76
CA GLY A 80 -12.21 -0.98 2.88
C GLY A 80 -12.19 0.53 3.10
N PRO A 81 -12.59 1.01 4.27
CA PRO A 81 -12.63 2.45 4.55
C PRO A 81 -11.25 3.10 4.55
N SER A 82 -10.20 2.38 4.99
CA SER A 82 -8.83 2.88 4.92
C SER A 82 -8.41 3.13 3.47
N ARG A 83 -8.67 2.19 2.56
CA ARG A 83 -8.32 2.31 1.14
C ARG A 83 -9.19 3.33 0.42
N ALA A 84 -10.48 3.41 0.75
CA ALA A 84 -11.36 4.47 0.23
C ALA A 84 -10.80 5.86 0.57
N ALA A 85 -10.40 6.06 1.83
CA ALA A 85 -9.80 7.30 2.27
C ALA A 85 -8.41 7.57 1.65
N LEU A 86 -7.60 6.53 1.48
CA LEU A 86 -6.27 6.63 0.87
C LEU A 86 -6.37 7.12 -0.60
N TRP A 87 -7.28 6.56 -1.37
CA TRP A 87 -7.43 6.93 -2.79
C TRP A 87 -8.11 8.28 -2.98
N SER A 88 -9.14 8.56 -2.19
CA SER A 88 -9.96 9.78 -2.36
C SER A 88 -9.47 10.98 -1.56
N GLY A 89 -8.67 10.77 -0.51
CA GLY A 89 -8.37 11.80 0.48
C GLY A 89 -9.53 12.13 1.42
N ILE A 90 -10.68 11.43 1.31
CA ILE A 90 -11.89 11.68 2.08
C ILE A 90 -11.99 10.68 3.23
N ARG A 91 -11.99 11.18 4.46
CA ARG A 91 -12.07 10.33 5.66
C ARG A 91 -13.44 9.65 5.79
N PRO A 92 -13.53 8.49 6.50
CA PRO A 92 -14.78 7.74 6.65
C PRO A 92 -15.96 8.55 7.16
N HIS A 93 -15.77 9.45 8.14
CA HIS A 93 -16.83 10.27 8.67
C HIS A 93 -17.40 11.29 7.66
N SER A 94 -16.65 11.62 6.61
CA SER A 94 -17.11 12.53 5.55
C SER A 94 -17.64 11.77 4.33
N SER A 95 -17.09 10.57 4.05
CA SER A 95 -17.56 9.75 2.93
C SER A 95 -18.74 8.86 3.29
N GLY A 96 -18.90 8.49 4.58
CA GLY A 96 -19.86 7.48 5.01
C GLY A 96 -19.42 6.03 4.78
N CYS A 97 -18.20 5.80 4.26
CA CYS A 97 -17.63 4.47 4.04
C CYS A 97 -16.93 4.00 5.31
N TYR A 98 -17.58 3.18 6.13
CA TYR A 98 -17.08 2.75 7.44
C TYR A 98 -16.67 1.28 7.49
N LEU A 99 -17.25 0.43 6.64
CA LEU A 99 -17.11 -1.02 6.70
C LEU A 99 -16.45 -1.59 5.45
N ASN A 100 -15.86 -2.78 5.59
CA ASN A 100 -15.37 -3.54 4.44
C ASN A 100 -16.49 -3.95 3.47
N ALA A 101 -17.72 -4.03 3.95
CA ALA A 101 -18.89 -4.35 3.16
C ALA A 101 -19.45 -3.17 2.37
N ASP A 102 -19.07 -1.94 2.73
CA ASP A 102 -19.57 -0.74 2.06
C ASP A 102 -18.97 -0.67 0.65
N PRO A 103 -19.82 -0.59 -0.41
CA PRO A 103 -19.34 -0.39 -1.77
C PRO A 103 -18.81 1.03 -1.90
N TRP A 104 -17.51 1.20 -1.92
CA TRP A 104 -16.90 2.54 -1.88
C TRP A 104 -17.34 3.45 -3.04
N LYS A 105 -17.76 2.89 -4.18
CA LYS A 105 -18.34 3.65 -5.30
C LYS A 105 -19.63 4.40 -4.93
N ASP A 106 -20.36 3.91 -3.94
CA ASP A 106 -21.58 4.60 -3.46
C ASP A 106 -21.23 5.80 -2.58
N HIS A 107 -19.98 5.87 -2.14
CA HIS A 107 -19.47 6.88 -1.21
C HIS A 107 -18.47 7.85 -1.84
N ILE A 108 -17.74 7.40 -2.86
CA ILE A 108 -16.70 8.18 -3.53
C ILE A 108 -17.06 8.29 -5.01
N ALA A 109 -17.29 9.50 -5.48
CA ALA A 109 -17.62 9.75 -6.88
C ALA A 109 -16.43 9.47 -7.80
N GLU A 110 -16.74 9.09 -9.05
CA GLU A 110 -15.75 8.94 -10.10
C GLU A 110 -14.95 10.23 -10.33
N GLY A 111 -13.66 10.10 -10.55
CA GLY A 111 -12.76 11.23 -10.79
C GLY A 111 -12.18 11.88 -9.55
N LEU A 112 -12.63 11.50 -8.34
CA LEU A 112 -12.10 12.04 -7.08
C LEU A 112 -10.86 11.31 -6.55
N ASN A 113 -10.44 10.24 -7.22
CA ASN A 113 -9.32 9.44 -6.75
C ASN A 113 -7.96 9.97 -7.21
N LEU A 114 -6.92 9.68 -6.45
CA LEU A 114 -5.53 10.06 -6.73
C LEU A 114 -5.08 9.61 -8.13
N ASN A 115 -5.42 8.38 -8.51
CA ASN A 115 -5.10 7.84 -9.83
C ASN A 115 -5.81 8.60 -10.96
N ALA A 116 -7.08 8.96 -10.77
CA ALA A 116 -7.82 9.79 -11.73
C ALA A 116 -7.19 11.18 -11.87
N HIS A 117 -6.80 11.78 -10.75
CA HIS A 117 -6.11 13.07 -10.74
C HIS A 117 -4.78 13.00 -11.51
N LEU A 118 -3.94 12.00 -11.23
CA LEU A 118 -2.67 11.82 -11.92
C LEU A 118 -2.86 11.55 -13.41
N LYS A 119 -3.84 10.72 -13.79
CA LYS A 119 -4.19 10.46 -15.19
C LYS A 119 -4.57 11.74 -15.92
N LYS A 120 -5.43 12.58 -15.30
CA LYS A 120 -5.82 13.89 -15.83
C LYS A 120 -4.63 14.81 -16.03
N HIS A 121 -3.57 14.66 -15.22
CA HIS A 121 -2.33 15.45 -15.31
C HIS A 121 -1.23 14.78 -16.14
N GLY A 122 -1.60 13.87 -17.03
CA GLY A 122 -0.71 13.32 -18.04
C GLY A 122 0.08 12.09 -17.65
N TYR A 123 -0.16 11.51 -16.48
CA TYR A 123 0.45 10.24 -16.09
C TYR A 123 -0.21 9.05 -16.82
N TYR A 124 0.60 8.08 -17.18
CA TYR A 124 0.11 6.73 -17.45
C TYR A 124 -0.16 6.04 -16.12
N THR A 125 -1.34 5.47 -15.94
CA THR A 125 -1.77 4.86 -14.68
C THR A 125 -1.95 3.36 -14.80
N ALA A 126 -1.25 2.59 -13.98
CA ALA A 126 -1.37 1.13 -13.95
C ALA A 126 -1.41 0.62 -12.51
N ALA A 127 -2.19 -0.43 -12.27
CA ALA A 127 -2.25 -1.07 -10.96
C ALA A 127 -2.54 -2.57 -11.08
N MET A 128 -2.15 -3.32 -10.05
CA MET A 128 -2.52 -4.72 -9.85
C MET A 128 -2.54 -5.08 -8.36
N GLY A 129 -3.22 -6.16 -8.04
CA GLY A 129 -3.27 -6.70 -6.68
C GLY A 129 -4.28 -5.99 -5.77
N LYS A 130 -4.02 -6.02 -4.48
CA LYS A 130 -4.92 -5.43 -3.48
C LYS A 130 -4.71 -3.92 -3.34
N THR A 131 -4.95 -3.17 -4.39
CA THR A 131 -4.97 -1.70 -4.36
C THR A 131 -6.27 -1.15 -3.76
N TYR A 132 -7.37 -1.86 -3.98
CA TYR A 132 -8.68 -1.60 -3.36
C TYR A 132 -9.12 -2.80 -2.51
N HIS A 133 -10.05 -2.57 -1.59
CA HIS A 133 -10.71 -3.67 -0.91
C HIS A 133 -11.83 -4.24 -1.78
N SER A 134 -11.81 -5.55 -2.00
CA SER A 134 -12.88 -6.25 -2.70
C SER A 134 -12.94 -7.70 -2.26
N SER A 135 -14.08 -8.11 -1.79
CA SER A 135 -14.41 -9.50 -1.50
C SER A 135 -14.52 -10.38 -2.75
N SER A 136 -14.61 -9.78 -3.95
CA SER A 136 -14.91 -10.47 -5.21
C SER A 136 -13.88 -10.26 -6.33
N GLY A 137 -12.60 -9.95 -5.98
CA GLY A 137 -11.55 -9.85 -7.01
C GLY A 137 -11.42 -8.48 -7.70
N GLY A 138 -11.69 -7.42 -7.01
CA GLY A 138 -11.13 -6.11 -7.29
C GLY A 138 -11.91 -5.19 -8.24
N LEU A 139 -12.31 -5.65 -9.39
CA LEU A 139 -12.77 -4.75 -10.46
C LEU A 139 -14.16 -4.14 -10.25
N LYS A 140 -15.03 -4.73 -9.44
CA LYS A 140 -16.37 -4.19 -9.19
C LYS A 140 -16.36 -2.86 -8.43
N ASN A 141 -15.33 -2.63 -7.63
CA ASN A 141 -15.16 -1.41 -6.83
C ASN A 141 -14.19 -0.41 -7.45
N VAL A 142 -13.78 -0.60 -8.69
CA VAL A 142 -12.84 0.28 -9.38
C VAL A 142 -13.56 0.99 -10.52
N TYR A 143 -13.34 2.28 -10.66
CA TYR A 143 -13.70 2.99 -11.87
C TYR A 143 -12.65 2.67 -12.94
N ALA A 144 -13.02 1.82 -13.89
CA ALA A 144 -12.10 1.37 -14.94
C ALA A 144 -11.52 2.52 -15.77
N SER A 145 -12.30 3.58 -15.94
CA SER A 145 -11.90 4.82 -16.64
C SER A 145 -10.72 5.54 -16.01
N GLU A 146 -10.51 5.35 -14.70
CA GLU A 146 -9.44 6.01 -13.92
C GLU A 146 -8.07 5.35 -14.08
N TRP A 147 -8.00 4.17 -14.70
CA TRP A 147 -6.78 3.43 -14.97
C TRP A 147 -6.58 3.21 -16.47
N ASP A 148 -5.33 3.32 -16.95
CA ASP A 148 -4.98 2.89 -18.29
C ASP A 148 -4.84 1.36 -18.32
N THR A 149 -4.35 0.75 -17.26
CA THR A 149 -4.23 -0.70 -17.13
C THR A 149 -4.47 -1.17 -15.70
N TYR A 150 -5.50 -1.99 -15.50
CA TYR A 150 -5.78 -2.63 -14.22
C TYR A 150 -6.35 -4.04 -14.44
N PRO A 151 -5.50 -5.03 -14.72
CA PRO A 151 -5.95 -6.40 -14.94
C PRO A 151 -6.34 -7.06 -13.62
N PRO A 152 -7.18 -8.10 -13.65
CA PRO A 152 -7.42 -8.93 -12.50
C PRO A 152 -6.11 -9.60 -12.03
N THR A 153 -5.95 -9.74 -10.72
CA THR A 153 -4.81 -10.45 -10.14
C THR A 153 -4.79 -11.88 -10.64
N ARG A 154 -3.68 -12.28 -11.25
CA ARG A 154 -3.49 -13.66 -11.69
C ARG A 154 -3.44 -14.58 -10.47
N ARG A 155 -4.08 -15.73 -10.60
CA ARG A 155 -3.98 -16.80 -9.62
C ARG A 155 -3.13 -17.91 -10.23
N SER A 156 -2.21 -18.44 -9.45
CA SER A 156 -1.48 -19.65 -9.82
C SER A 156 -2.44 -20.84 -9.98
N LYS A 157 -2.00 -21.84 -10.73
CA LYS A 157 -2.71 -23.13 -10.85
C LYS A 157 -2.90 -23.79 -9.48
N ASN A 158 -1.97 -23.53 -8.55
CA ASN A 158 -1.99 -24.06 -7.18
C ASN A 158 -2.77 -23.17 -6.18
N ALA A 159 -3.31 -22.03 -6.62
CA ALA A 159 -4.04 -21.09 -5.75
C ALA A 159 -5.26 -21.74 -5.06
N GLY A 160 -5.81 -22.84 -5.61
CA GLY A 160 -6.87 -23.64 -4.98
C GLY A 160 -6.43 -24.39 -3.72
N ARG A 161 -5.11 -24.57 -3.50
CA ARG A 161 -4.53 -25.19 -2.30
C ARG A 161 -4.48 -24.21 -1.12
N ILE A 162 -4.54 -22.89 -1.39
CA ILE A 162 -4.60 -21.87 -0.35
C ILE A 162 -6.05 -21.77 0.11
N PRO A 163 -6.36 -22.04 1.37
CA PRO A 163 -7.73 -22.00 1.89
C PRO A 163 -8.37 -20.63 1.62
N ARG A 164 -9.60 -20.67 1.10
CA ARG A 164 -10.38 -19.44 0.79
C ARG A 164 -11.21 -18.95 1.96
N LYS A 165 -11.42 -19.80 2.97
CA LYS A 165 -12.29 -19.54 4.11
C LYS A 165 -11.47 -19.36 5.39
N TYR A 166 -12.05 -18.62 6.31
CA TYR A 166 -11.54 -18.35 7.64
C TYR A 166 -11.29 -19.59 8.51
N GLU A 167 -11.76 -20.76 8.12
CA GLU A 167 -11.60 -22.02 8.85
C GLU A 167 -10.15 -22.51 8.96
N GLY A 168 -9.22 -21.97 8.17
CA GLY A 168 -7.78 -22.21 8.26
C GLY A 168 -6.97 -20.99 8.62
N TYR A 169 -7.61 -19.91 9.09
CA TYR A 169 -6.95 -18.62 9.34
C TYR A 169 -5.87 -18.67 10.41
N HIS A 170 -6.04 -19.57 11.37
CA HIS A 170 -5.21 -19.64 12.56
C HIS A 170 -4.16 -20.74 12.49
N GLU A 171 -3.99 -21.35 11.33
CA GLU A 171 -3.00 -22.40 11.16
C GLU A 171 -1.94 -21.95 10.17
N PRO A 172 -0.66 -21.93 10.56
CA PRO A 172 0.43 -21.86 9.62
C PRO A 172 0.24 -23.04 8.65
N LEU A 173 -0.11 -22.74 7.42
CA LEU A 173 -0.27 -23.76 6.41
C LEU A 173 1.10 -23.95 5.80
N GLU A 174 1.82 -24.94 6.26
CA GLU A 174 3.00 -25.45 5.60
C GLU A 174 2.58 -26.12 4.28
N LEU A 175 2.28 -25.29 3.30
CA LEU A 175 2.02 -25.74 1.97
C LEU A 175 3.34 -25.80 1.20
N ASP A 176 3.49 -26.83 0.40
CA ASP A 176 4.56 -26.90 -0.58
C ASP A 176 4.25 -25.95 -1.74
N LEU A 177 4.36 -24.64 -1.42
CA LEU A 177 4.14 -23.53 -2.34
C LEU A 177 5.48 -22.99 -2.83
N GLN A 178 5.48 -22.52 -4.08
CA GLN A 178 6.54 -21.70 -4.63
C GLN A 178 6.12 -20.22 -4.58
N ASP A 179 7.06 -19.30 -4.76
CA ASP A 179 6.74 -17.85 -4.77
C ASP A 179 5.73 -17.53 -5.88
N GLU A 180 5.86 -18.18 -7.03
CA GLU A 180 4.99 -18.02 -8.20
C GLU A 180 3.56 -18.49 -7.94
N ASP A 181 3.31 -19.22 -6.86
CA ASP A 181 1.97 -19.61 -6.43
C ASP A 181 1.24 -18.48 -5.70
N LEU A 182 1.98 -17.47 -5.23
CA LEU A 182 1.41 -16.35 -4.51
C LEU A 182 0.88 -15.27 -5.47
N PRO A 183 -0.34 -14.73 -5.22
CA PRO A 183 -0.86 -13.60 -6.00
C PRO A 183 0.06 -12.38 -6.02
N ASP A 184 0.80 -12.17 -4.93
CA ASP A 184 1.71 -11.04 -4.78
C ASP A 184 2.90 -11.12 -5.75
N TRP A 185 3.38 -12.32 -6.06
CA TRP A 185 4.40 -12.53 -7.09
C TRP A 185 3.96 -11.95 -8.44
N HIS A 186 2.78 -12.34 -8.90
CA HIS A 186 2.23 -11.84 -10.16
C HIS A 186 1.94 -10.34 -10.16
N THR A 187 1.57 -9.81 -8.99
CA THR A 187 1.38 -8.37 -8.80
C THR A 187 2.69 -7.62 -8.96
N VAL A 188 3.75 -8.10 -8.34
CA VAL A 188 5.09 -7.49 -8.43
C VAL A 188 5.64 -7.59 -9.85
N ASP A 189 5.51 -8.76 -10.48
CA ASP A 189 5.98 -9.00 -11.85
C ASP A 189 5.30 -8.04 -12.85
N PHE A 190 3.98 -7.91 -12.76
CA PHE A 190 3.24 -6.94 -13.55
C PHE A 190 3.76 -5.51 -13.34
N CYS A 191 3.95 -5.09 -12.09
CA CYS A 191 4.43 -3.73 -11.80
C CYS A 191 5.83 -3.48 -12.36
N ILE A 192 6.73 -4.47 -12.25
CA ILE A 192 8.07 -4.40 -12.84
C ILE A 192 7.99 -4.28 -14.37
N GLU A 193 7.14 -5.09 -15.02
CA GLU A 193 6.89 -4.99 -16.45
C GLU A 193 6.39 -3.60 -16.85
N GLN A 194 5.43 -3.05 -16.10
CA GLN A 194 4.91 -1.71 -16.37
C GLN A 194 5.98 -0.62 -16.24
N MET A 195 6.86 -0.71 -15.25
CA MET A 195 7.94 0.25 -15.05
C MET A 195 9.02 0.16 -16.14
N LYS A 196 9.24 -1.02 -16.71
CA LYS A 196 10.24 -1.24 -17.78
C LYS A 196 9.78 -0.79 -19.17
N GLN A 197 8.47 -0.63 -19.38
CA GLN A 197 7.96 -0.22 -20.70
C GLN A 197 8.42 1.19 -21.04
N PRO A 198 8.99 1.41 -22.24
CA PRO A 198 9.34 2.75 -22.70
C PRO A 198 8.11 3.61 -22.88
N ARG A 199 8.11 4.81 -22.31
CA ARG A 199 6.98 5.75 -22.36
C ARG A 199 7.47 7.19 -22.51
N SER A 200 6.70 7.98 -23.25
CA SER A 200 6.89 9.44 -23.34
C SER A 200 6.28 10.18 -22.14
N LYS A 201 5.34 9.53 -21.43
CA LYS A 201 4.66 10.09 -20.25
C LYS A 201 5.27 9.52 -18.96
N PRO A 202 5.28 10.29 -17.87
CA PRO A 202 5.57 9.71 -16.56
C PRO A 202 4.51 8.66 -16.20
N PHE A 203 4.88 7.69 -15.39
CA PHE A 203 3.96 6.67 -14.92
C PHE A 203 3.63 6.82 -13.44
N PHE A 204 2.41 6.41 -13.11
CA PHE A 204 1.96 6.06 -11.76
C PHE A 204 1.61 4.58 -11.75
N VAL A 205 2.42 3.79 -11.07
CA VAL A 205 2.21 2.33 -10.92
C VAL A 205 1.88 2.03 -9.46
N ALA A 206 0.71 1.41 -9.23
CA ALA A 206 0.27 1.00 -7.90
C ALA A 206 0.35 -0.52 -7.74
N CYS A 207 1.14 -0.95 -6.76
CA CYS A 207 1.39 -2.35 -6.41
C CYS A 207 0.68 -2.65 -5.08
N GLY A 208 -0.41 -3.42 -5.13
CA GLY A 208 -1.17 -3.80 -3.93
C GLY A 208 -0.81 -5.20 -3.45
N LEU A 209 0.01 -5.31 -2.41
CA LEU A 209 0.41 -6.59 -1.83
C LEU A 209 -0.61 -7.06 -0.80
N ILE A 210 -0.88 -8.36 -0.77
CA ILE A 210 -1.81 -8.99 0.16
C ILE A 210 -1.08 -9.36 1.46
N LYS A 211 0.10 -9.97 1.36
CA LYS A 211 0.84 -10.36 2.56
C LYS A 211 1.40 -9.14 3.29
N PRO A 212 1.42 -9.16 4.64
CA PRO A 212 1.15 -10.27 5.57
C PRO A 212 -0.33 -10.47 5.99
N HIS A 213 -1.32 -9.95 5.28
CA HIS A 213 -2.73 -10.23 5.55
C HIS A 213 -3.02 -11.75 5.50
N LEU A 214 -3.95 -12.18 6.32
CA LEU A 214 -4.47 -13.56 6.34
C LEU A 214 -5.04 -14.02 4.98
N PRO A 215 -5.05 -15.34 4.69
CA PRO A 215 -4.48 -16.45 5.47
C PRO A 215 -2.94 -16.44 5.39
N TRP A 216 -2.28 -16.80 6.49
CA TRP A 216 -0.82 -16.85 6.55
C TRP A 216 -0.27 -18.12 5.88
N ALA A 217 -0.51 -18.27 4.60
CA ALA A 217 -0.01 -19.35 3.78
C ALA A 217 1.10 -18.80 2.86
N VAL A 218 2.32 -19.22 3.10
CA VAL A 218 3.51 -18.85 2.34
C VAL A 218 4.40 -20.08 2.12
N PRO A 219 5.34 -20.05 1.17
CA PRO A 219 6.31 -21.12 0.98
C PRO A 219 7.09 -21.44 2.26
N ARG A 220 7.35 -22.72 2.49
CA ARG A 220 8.07 -23.25 3.68
C ARG A 220 9.37 -22.51 3.98
N LYS A 221 10.14 -22.13 2.95
CA LYS A 221 11.39 -21.39 3.11
C LYS A 221 11.29 -20.08 3.89
N TYR A 222 10.11 -19.48 3.99
CA TYR A 222 9.88 -18.28 4.81
C TYR A 222 9.72 -18.62 6.28
N TYR A 223 9.03 -19.72 6.61
CA TYR A 223 8.93 -20.22 7.99
C TYR A 223 10.32 -20.63 8.53
N GLU A 224 11.15 -21.25 7.71
CA GLU A 224 12.51 -21.69 8.10
C GLU A 224 13.44 -20.54 8.49
N ARG A 225 13.13 -19.29 8.06
CA ARG A 225 13.88 -18.10 8.48
C ARG A 225 13.63 -17.70 9.91
N TYR A 226 12.55 -18.20 10.51
CA TYR A 226 12.09 -17.87 11.85
C TYR A 226 11.76 -19.18 12.61
N PRO A 227 12.76 -19.91 13.08
CA PRO A 227 12.51 -21.15 13.82
C PRO A 227 11.53 -20.91 14.97
N ARG A 228 10.54 -21.75 15.09
CA ARG A 228 9.44 -21.58 16.06
C ARG A 228 9.90 -21.41 17.49
N ASP A 229 10.93 -22.16 17.88
CA ASP A 229 11.44 -22.14 19.25
C ASP A 229 12.13 -20.81 19.60
N ASP A 230 12.69 -20.12 18.60
CA ASP A 230 13.35 -18.82 18.75
C ASP A 230 12.34 -17.66 18.77
N ILE A 231 11.08 -17.91 18.45
CA ILE A 231 10.05 -16.87 18.42
C ILE A 231 9.82 -16.28 19.80
N GLN A 232 10.02 -14.97 19.90
CA GLN A 232 9.68 -14.17 21.06
C GLN A 232 8.26 -13.62 20.91
N LEU A 233 7.43 -13.88 21.92
CA LEU A 233 6.09 -13.31 21.97
C LEU A 233 6.16 -11.81 22.25
N PRO A 234 5.26 -11.01 21.62
CA PRO A 234 5.17 -9.60 21.96
C PRO A 234 4.75 -9.43 23.43
N PRO A 235 5.11 -8.33 24.07
CA PRO A 235 4.63 -8.03 25.39
C PRO A 235 3.10 -8.02 25.42
N TYR A 236 2.53 -8.63 26.44
CA TYR A 236 1.08 -8.71 26.65
C TYR A 236 0.76 -8.34 28.10
N GLN A 237 -0.16 -7.40 28.25
CA GLN A 237 -0.70 -7.03 29.55
C GLN A 237 -2.13 -7.56 29.64
N LYS A 238 -2.38 -8.42 30.63
CA LYS A 238 -3.68 -9.11 30.76
C LYS A 238 -4.84 -8.15 31.03
N ASP A 239 -4.56 -7.10 31.80
CA ASP A 239 -5.57 -6.17 32.29
C ASP A 239 -5.49 -4.81 31.57
N ASP A 240 -5.03 -4.81 30.31
CA ASP A 240 -4.80 -3.60 29.49
C ASP A 240 -6.10 -2.85 29.14
N LEU A 241 -7.25 -3.48 29.33
CA LEU A 241 -8.56 -2.90 29.05
C LEU A 241 -9.37 -2.56 30.31
N ASP A 242 -8.79 -2.66 31.49
CA ASP A 242 -9.51 -2.43 32.76
C ASP A 242 -9.93 -0.97 32.97
N ASP A 243 -9.20 -0.03 32.37
CA ASP A 243 -9.52 1.41 32.36
C ASP A 243 -10.44 1.82 31.19
N VAL A 244 -10.77 0.90 30.26
CA VAL A 244 -11.61 1.17 29.11
C VAL A 244 -13.09 1.02 29.49
N PRO A 245 -13.97 2.01 29.20
CA PRO A 245 -15.41 1.87 29.44
C PRO A 245 -16.01 0.65 28.75
N ALA A 246 -16.97 -0.01 29.40
CA ALA A 246 -17.60 -1.24 28.89
C ALA A 246 -18.12 -1.14 27.44
N LEU A 247 -18.61 0.02 27.04
CA LEU A 247 -19.02 0.26 25.65
C LEU A 247 -17.83 0.22 24.68
N GLY A 248 -16.70 0.80 25.07
CA GLY A 248 -15.46 0.77 24.27
C GLY A 248 -14.96 -0.67 24.10
N ILE A 249 -14.93 -1.46 25.19
CA ILE A 249 -14.60 -2.88 25.14
C ILE A 249 -15.54 -3.64 24.18
N LYS A 250 -16.85 -3.40 24.28
CA LYS A 250 -17.85 -4.02 23.42
C LYS A 250 -17.67 -3.64 21.94
N MET A 251 -17.34 -2.38 21.66
CA MET A 251 -17.12 -1.89 20.29
C MET A 251 -15.84 -2.46 19.67
N ALA A 252 -14.77 -2.53 20.44
CA ALA A 252 -13.50 -3.10 19.96
C ALA A 252 -13.61 -4.60 19.70
N GLY A 253 -14.55 -5.32 20.32
CA GLY A 253 -14.70 -6.76 20.20
C GLY A 253 -13.43 -7.51 20.54
N PRO A 254 -12.73 -7.16 21.65
CA PRO A 254 -11.39 -7.59 21.88
C PRO A 254 -11.25 -9.09 22.00
N GLU A 255 -10.08 -9.58 21.64
CA GLU A 255 -9.46 -10.83 22.08
C GLU A 255 -9.97 -12.15 21.53
N LYS A 256 -10.98 -12.20 20.67
CA LYS A 256 -11.46 -13.49 20.16
C LYS A 256 -10.34 -14.34 19.54
N ASP A 257 -9.49 -13.74 18.74
CA ASP A 257 -8.41 -14.46 18.06
C ASP A 257 -7.20 -14.64 18.99
N HIS A 258 -6.83 -13.62 19.77
CA HIS A 258 -5.77 -13.76 20.76
C HIS A 258 -6.09 -14.86 21.80
N ALA A 259 -7.30 -14.84 22.36
CA ALA A 259 -7.73 -15.86 23.31
C ALA A 259 -7.69 -17.28 22.71
N LYS A 260 -8.05 -17.45 21.42
CA LYS A 260 -7.92 -18.73 20.72
C LYS A 260 -6.48 -19.19 20.62
N PHE A 261 -5.57 -18.29 20.21
CA PHE A 261 -4.15 -18.61 20.11
C PHE A 261 -3.54 -18.97 21.46
N GLN A 262 -3.88 -18.25 22.50
CA GLN A 262 -3.44 -18.56 23.88
C GLN A 262 -3.96 -19.93 24.31
N LYS A 263 -5.27 -20.17 24.19
CA LYS A 263 -5.91 -21.42 24.60
C LYS A 263 -5.39 -22.63 23.83
N SER A 264 -5.09 -22.48 22.56
CA SER A 264 -4.56 -23.56 21.70
C SER A 264 -3.06 -23.77 21.84
N GLY A 265 -2.32 -22.89 22.54
CA GLY A 265 -0.85 -22.92 22.62
C GLY A 265 -0.17 -22.54 21.30
N ARG A 266 -0.90 -21.97 20.33
CA ARG A 266 -0.40 -21.68 18.97
C ARG A 266 -0.02 -20.22 18.73
N TRP A 267 0.15 -19.43 19.78
CA TRP A 267 0.51 -18.02 19.61
C TRP A 267 1.86 -17.83 18.93
N LYS A 268 2.88 -18.65 19.29
CA LYS A 268 4.18 -18.63 18.60
C LYS A 268 4.05 -18.94 17.10
N ASP A 269 3.17 -19.90 16.74
CA ASP A 269 2.94 -20.27 15.35
C ASP A 269 2.34 -19.09 14.56
N ALA A 270 1.41 -18.37 15.18
CA ALA A 270 0.82 -17.16 14.56
C ALA A 270 1.87 -16.05 14.33
N ILE A 271 2.74 -15.81 15.32
CA ILE A 271 3.83 -14.82 15.20
C ILE A 271 4.82 -15.25 14.10
N GLN A 272 5.25 -16.51 14.09
CA GLN A 272 6.12 -17.05 13.05
C GLN A 272 5.53 -16.84 11.65
N SER A 273 4.23 -17.07 11.52
CA SER A 273 3.55 -16.95 10.23
C SER A 273 3.39 -15.51 9.76
N TYR A 274 3.42 -14.55 10.67
CA TYR A 274 3.36 -13.13 10.36
C TYR A 274 4.73 -12.55 9.98
N LEU A 275 5.83 -13.00 10.63
CA LEU A 275 7.20 -12.54 10.39
C LEU A 275 7.72 -12.94 9.01
#